data_c27e6f81b03b01bb69c7e5ce862a11e6
#
_entry.id   c27e6f81b03b01bb69c7e5ce862a11e6
#
_cell.length_a   1.000
_cell.length_b   1.000
_cell.length_c   1.000
_cell.angle_alpha   90.00
_cell.angle_beta   90.00
_cell.angle_gamma   90.00
#
_symmetry.space_group_name_H-M   'P 1'
#
loop_
_entity.id
_entity.type
_entity.pdbx_description
1 polymer ?
#
loop_
_entity_poly.entity_id
_entity_poly.type
_entity_poly.pdbx_seq_one_letter_code
_entity_poly.pdbx_strand_id
1 'polypeptide(L)'
;TQLLTKTKAFCACENRYGGMPDTRVCPVCLGLPGAMPRVSKGYVELGAVAGLALNCDIATYTKFDRKHYFYPDLAKGYQITQYDLPLCSDGYVDLPLAHFPKDEQIGGEKHRPTNFKGEDCIIDNKYRRVRIERIHLEEDVGKSLHLEGKHSYIDYNRCGTPLIEIVTKPDMTSPDEAALFMQTVQEILRYVKVTKGNLEEGNMRCDANINLNVWEDGKLYHTPISEIKNLNSFRAIKDACTYEVQRQLKEFEEDRQEFNPGFKVTMGWDEAKGVTVVQRTKNSFVDYRFVVEPDIKPFTVSEELVKSAAEKVGEQKKKKRTRFQEEFGLT
;
A
#
# COMPACT_ATOMS: atom_id res chain seq x y z
N THR A 1 5.49 0.93 0.69
CA THR A 1 6.63 1.19 -0.23
C THR A 1 7.72 1.96 0.47
N GLN A 2 8.98 1.46 0.40
CA GLN A 2 10.16 2.15 0.92
C GLN A 2 10.61 3.27 -0.03
N LEU A 3 11.02 4.41 0.55
CA LEU A 3 11.46 5.60 -0.19
C LEU A 3 13.00 5.67 -0.31
N LEU A 4 13.48 6.19 -1.44
CA LEU A 4 14.90 6.36 -1.75
C LEU A 4 15.50 7.63 -1.12
N THR A 5 15.36 7.79 0.19
CA THR A 5 16.02 8.87 0.93
C THR A 5 17.48 8.55 1.23
N LYS A 6 18.29 9.56 1.50
CA LYS A 6 19.68 9.37 1.97
C LYS A 6 19.75 8.87 3.40
N THR A 7 18.83 9.35 4.24
CA THR A 7 18.75 9.02 5.66
C THR A 7 17.44 8.36 6.00
N LYS A 8 17.34 7.71 7.13
CA LYS A 8 16.10 7.20 7.68
C LYS A 8 15.07 8.30 7.94
N ALA A 9 13.82 7.94 8.20
CA ALA A 9 12.69 8.86 8.33
C ALA A 9 12.91 9.92 9.45
N PHE A 10 13.41 9.47 10.61
CA PHE A 10 13.44 10.28 11.84
C PHE A 10 14.82 10.40 12.47
N CYS A 11 15.89 9.95 11.80
CA CYS A 11 17.27 10.06 12.28
C CYS A 11 18.26 10.23 11.12
N ALA A 12 19.54 10.43 11.44
CA ALA A 12 20.61 10.61 10.45
C ALA A 12 21.26 9.30 9.98
N CYS A 13 20.80 8.12 10.44
CA CYS A 13 21.32 6.86 9.94
C CYS A 13 21.13 6.73 8.44
N GLU A 14 22.11 6.14 7.76
CA GLU A 14 22.03 5.87 6.31
C GLU A 14 20.84 4.96 6.00
N ASN A 15 20.05 5.34 5.01
CA ASN A 15 18.96 4.51 4.47
C ASN A 15 19.49 3.62 3.34
N ARG A 16 19.99 2.43 3.69
CA ARG A 16 20.60 1.50 2.75
C ARG A 16 20.20 0.06 3.04
N TYR A 17 19.89 -0.70 2.00
CA TYR A 17 19.63 -2.13 2.10
C TYR A 17 20.89 -2.96 2.38
N GLY A 18 20.75 -4.08 3.11
CA GLY A 18 21.83 -5.05 3.39
C GLY A 18 22.83 -4.55 4.45
N GLY A 19 23.98 -5.17 4.52
CA GLY A 19 25.02 -4.93 5.51
C GLY A 19 24.96 -5.89 6.70
N MET A 20 25.97 -5.81 7.59
CA MET A 20 25.97 -6.62 8.82
C MET A 20 24.80 -6.20 9.71
N PRO A 21 24.13 -7.15 10.37
CA PRO A 21 23.02 -6.84 11.28
C PRO A 21 23.41 -5.81 12.33
N ASP A 22 22.46 -4.94 12.69
CA ASP A 22 22.54 -3.93 13.74
C ASP A 22 23.69 -2.91 13.62
N THR A 23 24.27 -2.75 12.42
CA THR A 23 25.37 -1.78 12.19
C THR A 23 24.89 -0.40 11.74
N ARG A 24 23.63 -0.24 11.35
CA ARG A 24 23.02 1.03 10.94
C ARG A 24 21.84 1.41 11.83
N VAL A 25 22.10 1.43 13.11
CA VAL A 25 21.12 1.78 14.15
C VAL A 25 21.67 2.91 15.01
N CYS A 26 20.77 3.67 15.59
CA CYS A 26 21.10 4.72 16.57
C CYS A 26 20.04 4.75 17.67
N PRO A 27 20.28 5.49 18.77
CA PRO A 27 19.30 5.61 19.85
C PRO A 27 17.89 6.01 19.39
N VAL A 28 17.77 6.83 18.33
CA VAL A 28 16.45 7.25 17.82
C VAL A 28 15.71 6.09 17.16
N CYS A 29 16.31 5.38 16.20
CA CYS A 29 15.62 4.27 15.53
C CYS A 29 15.40 3.05 16.43
N LEU A 30 16.14 2.93 17.54
CA LEU A 30 15.92 1.92 18.57
C LEU A 30 14.98 2.39 19.70
N GLY A 31 14.61 3.67 19.73
CA GLY A 31 13.73 4.23 20.75
C GLY A 31 14.31 4.23 22.16
N LEU A 32 15.62 4.45 22.29
CA LEU A 32 16.24 4.51 23.61
C LEU A 32 15.74 5.73 24.41
N PRO A 33 15.67 5.64 25.75
CA PRO A 33 15.21 6.74 26.59
C PRO A 33 15.96 8.05 26.30
N GLY A 34 15.20 9.13 26.11
CA GLY A 34 15.74 10.47 25.82
C GLY A 34 16.12 10.73 24.37
N ALA A 35 15.98 9.74 23.47
CA ALA A 35 16.20 9.94 22.04
C ALA A 35 15.03 10.69 21.40
N MET A 36 15.32 11.75 20.63
CA MET A 36 14.32 12.63 20.02
C MET A 36 14.31 12.43 18.50
N PRO A 37 13.17 12.03 17.89
CA PRO A 37 13.04 11.91 16.45
C PRO A 37 13.07 13.27 15.76
N ARG A 38 13.64 13.33 14.55
CA ARG A 38 13.62 14.50 13.67
C ARG A 38 13.20 14.09 12.26
N VAL A 39 12.14 14.71 11.76
CA VAL A 39 11.62 14.42 10.41
C VAL A 39 12.63 14.81 9.35
N SER A 40 12.97 13.87 8.47
CA SER A 40 13.80 14.12 7.30
C SER A 40 13.01 14.92 6.26
N LYS A 41 13.54 16.07 5.81
CA LYS A 41 12.92 16.88 4.75
C LYS A 41 12.74 16.07 3.45
N GLY A 42 13.77 15.30 3.07
CA GLY A 42 13.71 14.46 1.87
C GLY A 42 12.65 13.34 1.94
N TYR A 43 12.30 12.92 3.16
CA TYR A 43 11.23 11.96 3.38
C TYR A 43 9.86 12.55 3.03
N VAL A 44 9.53 13.72 3.57
CA VAL A 44 8.27 14.42 3.26
C VAL A 44 8.21 14.79 1.78
N GLU A 45 9.32 15.28 1.21
CA GLU A 45 9.39 15.65 -0.20
C GLU A 45 9.14 14.45 -1.13
N LEU A 46 9.77 13.28 -0.89
CA LEU A 46 9.53 12.08 -1.70
C LEU A 46 8.12 11.53 -1.50
N GLY A 47 7.53 11.67 -0.32
CA GLY A 47 6.11 11.38 -0.08
C GLY A 47 5.20 12.25 -0.94
N ALA A 48 5.47 13.56 -1.00
CA ALA A 48 4.73 14.49 -1.87
C ALA A 48 4.94 14.20 -3.37
N VAL A 49 6.16 13.83 -3.80
CA VAL A 49 6.42 13.38 -5.17
C VAL A 49 5.58 12.16 -5.52
N ALA A 50 5.51 11.17 -4.63
CA ALA A 50 4.67 9.99 -4.81
C ALA A 50 3.19 10.37 -4.94
N GLY A 51 2.70 11.24 -4.04
CA GLY A 51 1.31 11.73 -4.08
C GLY A 51 0.96 12.40 -5.39
N LEU A 52 1.75 13.38 -5.81
CA LEU A 52 1.54 14.10 -7.08
C LEU A 52 1.62 13.18 -8.30
N ALA A 53 2.54 12.21 -8.30
CA ALA A 53 2.67 11.24 -9.39
C ALA A 53 1.46 10.30 -9.48
N LEU A 54 0.75 10.09 -8.36
CA LEU A 54 -0.47 9.29 -8.26
C LEU A 54 -1.74 10.17 -8.22
N ASN A 55 -1.63 11.43 -8.67
CA ASN A 55 -2.73 12.40 -8.79
C ASN A 55 -3.44 12.72 -7.48
N CYS A 56 -2.74 12.66 -6.35
CA CYS A 56 -3.29 13.02 -5.05
C CYS A 56 -3.21 14.52 -4.79
N ASP A 57 -4.10 15.00 -3.95
CA ASP A 57 -3.98 16.29 -3.28
C ASP A 57 -2.96 16.21 -2.14
N ILE A 58 -2.11 17.24 -2.01
CA ILE A 58 -1.13 17.33 -0.93
C ILE A 58 -1.70 18.19 0.20
N ALA A 59 -1.69 17.66 1.41
CA ALA A 59 -2.17 18.37 2.59
C ALA A 59 -1.32 19.62 2.86
N THR A 60 -1.98 20.72 3.23
CA THR A 60 -1.29 21.95 3.67
C THR A 60 -0.76 21.85 5.09
N TYR A 61 -1.34 20.96 5.89
CA TYR A 61 -1.00 20.73 7.29
C TYR A 61 -1.11 19.23 7.60
N THR A 62 -0.12 18.70 8.32
CA THR A 62 -0.04 17.29 8.66
C THR A 62 0.64 17.08 10.02
N LYS A 63 0.48 15.87 10.56
CA LYS A 63 1.11 15.45 11.81
C LYS A 63 1.51 13.99 11.77
N PHE A 64 2.28 13.58 12.73
CA PHE A 64 2.56 12.17 12.99
C PHE A 64 1.82 11.69 14.24
N ASP A 65 1.53 10.41 14.25
CA ASP A 65 0.90 9.68 15.35
C ASP A 65 1.73 8.44 15.70
N ARG A 66 1.59 7.95 16.92
CA ARG A 66 2.13 6.67 17.36
C ARG A 66 1.06 5.59 17.21
N LYS A 67 1.39 4.53 16.48
CA LYS A 67 0.61 3.30 16.39
C LYS A 67 1.23 2.28 17.33
N HIS A 68 0.58 2.03 18.46
CA HIS A 68 1.13 1.16 19.50
C HIS A 68 0.80 -0.31 19.23
N TYR A 69 1.84 -1.12 19.14
CA TYR A 69 1.74 -2.57 19.17
C TYR A 69 3.09 -3.15 19.58
N PHE A 70 3.05 -4.34 20.16
CA PHE A 70 4.26 -5.02 20.58
C PHE A 70 4.63 -6.12 19.59
N TYR A 71 5.86 -6.03 19.06
CA TYR A 71 6.47 -7.07 18.26
C TYR A 71 8.00 -7.05 18.44
N PRO A 72 8.70 -8.22 18.39
CA PRO A 72 10.13 -8.26 18.67
C PRO A 72 11.00 -7.39 17.76
N ASP A 73 10.61 -7.18 16.50
CA ASP A 73 11.31 -6.34 15.54
C ASP A 73 10.90 -4.84 15.59
N LEU A 74 9.98 -4.48 16.47
CA LEU A 74 9.56 -3.10 16.73
C LEU A 74 10.19 -2.61 18.04
N ALA A 75 11.45 -2.17 17.98
CA ALA A 75 12.25 -1.84 19.15
C ALA A 75 11.61 -0.78 20.07
N LYS A 76 10.90 0.21 19.51
CA LYS A 76 10.21 1.28 20.24
C LYS A 76 8.92 0.84 20.93
N GLY A 77 8.32 -0.29 20.52
CA GLY A 77 6.98 -0.68 20.95
C GLY A 77 5.84 0.12 20.27
N TYR A 78 6.19 1.06 19.38
CA TYR A 78 5.25 1.81 18.53
C TYR A 78 5.90 2.15 17.19
N GLN A 79 5.06 2.36 16.18
CA GLN A 79 5.46 2.84 14.86
C GLN A 79 5.02 4.29 14.71
N ILE A 80 5.91 5.17 14.24
CA ILE A 80 5.52 6.53 13.87
C ILE A 80 4.86 6.46 12.49
N THR A 81 3.65 6.96 12.40
CA THR A 81 2.77 6.91 11.22
C THR A 81 1.90 8.17 11.14
N GLN A 82 0.92 8.21 10.24
CA GLN A 82 -0.10 9.24 10.17
C GLN A 82 -1.48 8.57 10.19
N TYR A 83 -2.36 8.99 11.07
CA TYR A 83 -3.68 8.38 11.25
C TYR A 83 -4.80 9.17 10.57
N ASP A 84 -5.07 10.38 11.04
CA ASP A 84 -6.19 11.22 10.61
C ASP A 84 -5.80 12.38 9.69
N LEU A 85 -4.51 12.76 9.64
CA LEU A 85 -4.00 13.83 8.78
C LEU A 85 -2.88 13.30 7.87
N PRO A 86 -3.20 12.45 6.87
CA PRO A 86 -2.22 11.92 5.95
C PRO A 86 -1.61 13.03 5.09
N LEU A 87 -0.41 12.80 4.57
CA LEU A 87 0.26 13.75 3.68
C LEU A 87 -0.49 13.94 2.36
N CYS A 88 -1.13 12.90 1.83
CA CYS A 88 -1.83 12.96 0.55
C CYS A 88 -3.19 12.26 0.63
N SER A 89 -4.18 12.78 -0.12
CA SER A 89 -5.54 12.24 -0.23
C SER A 89 -6.07 12.29 -1.66
N ASP A 90 -7.17 11.58 -1.89
CA ASP A 90 -8.03 11.69 -3.07
C ASP A 90 -7.33 11.54 -4.44
N GLY A 91 -6.34 10.65 -4.52
CA GLY A 91 -5.64 10.34 -5.75
C GLY A 91 -6.33 9.29 -6.63
N TYR A 92 -5.67 8.96 -7.75
CA TYR A 92 -6.13 7.90 -8.64
C TYR A 92 -5.03 7.37 -9.55
N VAL A 93 -5.25 6.15 -10.06
CA VAL A 93 -4.48 5.52 -11.13
C VAL A 93 -5.42 5.03 -12.21
N ASP A 94 -5.14 5.38 -13.46
CA ASP A 94 -5.90 4.91 -14.62
C ASP A 94 -5.20 3.69 -15.22
N LEU A 95 -5.88 2.53 -15.18
CA LEU A 95 -5.41 1.27 -15.74
C LEU A 95 -5.88 1.11 -17.18
N PRO A 96 -5.00 0.79 -18.16
CA PRO A 96 -5.40 0.61 -19.55
C PRO A 96 -6.33 -0.60 -19.72
N LEU A 97 -7.50 -0.42 -20.31
CA LEU A 97 -8.47 -1.49 -20.58
C LEU A 97 -7.94 -2.57 -21.53
N ALA A 98 -6.96 -2.24 -22.39
CA ALA A 98 -6.35 -3.20 -23.29
C ALA A 98 -5.66 -4.40 -22.59
N HIS A 99 -5.40 -4.30 -21.30
CA HIS A 99 -4.83 -5.38 -20.50
C HIS A 99 -5.86 -6.35 -19.92
N PHE A 100 -7.15 -6.05 -20.06
CA PHE A 100 -8.22 -6.93 -19.58
C PHE A 100 -8.75 -7.84 -20.69
N PRO A 101 -9.30 -9.01 -20.37
CA PRO A 101 -10.05 -9.84 -21.32
C PRO A 101 -11.14 -9.03 -22.02
N LYS A 102 -11.47 -9.38 -23.26
CA LYS A 102 -12.43 -8.59 -24.05
C LYS A 102 -13.83 -8.52 -23.45
N ASP A 103 -14.23 -9.56 -22.77
CA ASP A 103 -15.48 -9.68 -22.00
C ASP A 103 -15.49 -8.80 -20.74
N GLU A 104 -14.30 -8.53 -20.16
CA GLU A 104 -14.11 -7.56 -19.06
C GLU A 104 -13.81 -6.15 -19.56
N GLN A 105 -13.27 -6.00 -20.79
CA GLN A 105 -12.90 -4.69 -21.39
C GLN A 105 -14.12 -3.86 -21.77
N ILE A 106 -15.18 -4.51 -22.16
CA ILE A 106 -16.42 -3.90 -22.61
C ILE A 106 -17.49 -4.50 -21.72
N GLY A 107 -17.79 -3.87 -20.63
CA GLY A 107 -19.09 -4.12 -20.07
C GLY A 107 -20.09 -3.94 -21.22
N GLY A 108 -20.49 -5.02 -21.90
CA GLY A 108 -21.74 -4.99 -22.63
C GLY A 108 -22.77 -4.39 -21.69
N GLU A 109 -23.87 -3.81 -22.16
CA GLU A 109 -24.87 -3.08 -21.35
C GLU A 109 -25.28 -3.79 -20.04
N LYS A 110 -24.90 -5.05 -19.84
CA LYS A 110 -25.20 -5.86 -18.68
C LYS A 110 -24.08 -5.91 -17.60
N HIS A 111 -22.82 -5.53 -17.89
CA HIS A 111 -21.70 -5.76 -16.96
C HIS A 111 -20.64 -4.64 -17.03
N ARG A 112 -21.05 -3.38 -17.02
CA ARG A 112 -20.07 -2.31 -16.76
C ARG A 112 -19.50 -2.51 -15.36
N PRO A 113 -18.18 -2.66 -15.22
CA PRO A 113 -17.57 -2.78 -13.91
C PRO A 113 -17.84 -1.51 -13.12
N THR A 114 -18.64 -1.67 -12.10
CA THR A 114 -18.95 -0.64 -11.13
C THR A 114 -18.11 -0.86 -9.89
N ASN A 115 -17.77 0.22 -9.19
CA ASN A 115 -17.15 0.11 -7.89
C ASN A 115 -18.16 -0.47 -6.86
N PHE A 116 -17.69 -0.65 -5.63
CA PHE A 116 -18.50 -1.09 -4.49
C PHE A 116 -19.82 -0.30 -4.32
N LYS A 117 -19.89 0.96 -4.78
CA LYS A 117 -21.10 1.81 -4.72
C LYS A 117 -21.98 1.74 -5.97
N GLY A 118 -21.62 0.92 -6.96
CA GLY A 118 -22.33 0.85 -8.22
C GLY A 118 -22.01 1.98 -9.19
N GLU A 119 -20.95 2.77 -8.92
CA GLU A 119 -20.50 3.86 -9.80
C GLU A 119 -19.62 3.31 -10.92
N ASP A 120 -19.79 3.81 -12.16
CA ASP A 120 -18.97 3.43 -13.30
C ASP A 120 -17.52 3.86 -13.11
N CYS A 121 -16.59 2.91 -13.18
CA CYS A 121 -15.15 3.16 -13.05
C CYS A 121 -14.44 3.31 -14.40
N ILE A 122 -15.15 3.28 -15.53
CA ILE A 122 -14.56 3.42 -16.87
C ILE A 122 -14.43 4.88 -17.25
N ILE A 123 -13.23 5.26 -17.69
CA ILE A 123 -12.91 6.61 -18.17
C ILE A 123 -12.64 6.54 -19.68
N ASP A 124 -13.39 7.32 -20.45
CA ASP A 124 -13.23 7.47 -21.92
C ASP A 124 -13.23 6.14 -22.69
N ASN A 125 -13.86 5.09 -22.18
CA ASN A 125 -13.85 3.73 -22.72
C ASN A 125 -12.43 3.18 -23.02
N LYS A 126 -11.39 3.75 -22.40
CA LYS A 126 -9.98 3.36 -22.61
C LYS A 126 -9.28 2.95 -21.33
N TYR A 127 -9.75 3.46 -20.20
CA TYR A 127 -9.10 3.30 -18.90
C TYR A 127 -10.11 2.97 -17.83
N ARG A 128 -9.67 2.15 -16.87
CA ARG A 128 -10.37 1.92 -15.63
C ARG A 128 -9.68 2.70 -14.52
N ARG A 129 -10.41 3.55 -13.82
CA ARG A 129 -9.88 4.34 -12.72
C ARG A 129 -9.97 3.60 -11.41
N VAL A 130 -8.84 3.50 -10.71
CA VAL A 130 -8.75 3.04 -9.32
C VAL A 130 -8.40 4.26 -8.47
N ARG A 131 -9.28 4.62 -7.55
CA ARG A 131 -9.09 5.76 -6.64
C ARG A 131 -8.16 5.38 -5.50
N ILE A 132 -7.35 6.34 -5.09
CA ILE A 132 -6.51 6.26 -3.88
C ILE A 132 -7.19 7.10 -2.81
N GLU A 133 -7.47 6.51 -1.67
CA GLU A 133 -8.07 7.19 -0.54
C GLU A 133 -7.06 8.13 0.10
N ARG A 134 -5.85 7.61 0.38
CA ARG A 134 -4.77 8.36 1.01
C ARG A 134 -3.41 7.74 0.75
N ILE A 135 -2.38 8.56 0.90
CA ILE A 135 -1.01 8.13 1.07
C ILE A 135 -0.50 8.75 2.35
N HIS A 136 -0.14 7.91 3.31
CA HIS A 136 0.42 8.38 4.56
C HIS A 136 1.87 7.94 4.75
N LEU A 137 2.59 8.74 5.53
CA LEU A 137 3.98 8.52 5.87
C LEU A 137 4.08 7.60 7.09
N GLU A 138 4.99 6.63 7.05
CA GLU A 138 5.31 5.75 8.18
C GLU A 138 6.76 5.28 8.14
N GLU A 139 7.19 4.55 9.13
CA GLU A 139 8.53 3.95 9.20
C GLU A 139 8.45 2.43 9.17
N ASP A 140 9.47 1.79 8.58
CA ASP A 140 9.59 0.33 8.63
C ASP A 140 10.13 -0.14 10.00
N VAL A 141 9.79 -1.37 10.33
CA VAL A 141 10.29 -2.09 11.52
C VAL A 141 11.55 -2.89 11.20
N GLY A 142 12.16 -3.51 12.18
CA GLY A 142 13.28 -4.42 11.99
C GLY A 142 12.92 -5.63 11.14
N LYS A 143 13.88 -6.51 10.91
CA LYS A 143 13.70 -7.76 10.17
C LYS A 143 13.82 -8.95 11.11
N SER A 144 12.76 -9.76 11.18
CA SER A 144 12.82 -11.05 11.86
C SER A 144 13.31 -12.13 10.90
N LEU A 145 14.32 -12.88 11.32
CA LEU A 145 14.90 -13.99 10.56
C LEU A 145 14.59 -15.29 11.29
N HIS A 146 13.84 -16.17 10.64
CA HIS A 146 13.52 -17.50 11.12
C HIS A 146 14.46 -18.49 10.41
N LEU A 147 15.62 -18.72 11.01
CA LEU A 147 16.58 -19.72 10.55
C LEU A 147 16.21 -21.08 11.12
N GLU A 148 16.83 -22.14 10.60
CA GLU A 148 16.67 -23.48 11.19
C GLU A 148 17.07 -23.48 12.67
N GLY A 149 16.16 -23.94 13.55
CA GLY A 149 16.39 -24.02 14.99
C GLY A 149 15.24 -23.43 15.82
N LYS A 150 15.51 -23.27 17.14
CA LYS A 150 14.53 -22.80 18.13
C LYS A 150 14.53 -21.28 18.33
N HIS A 151 15.38 -20.56 17.62
CA HIS A 151 15.60 -19.12 17.82
C HIS A 151 15.23 -18.33 16.58
N SER A 152 14.64 -17.16 16.79
CA SER A 152 14.48 -16.12 15.77
C SER A 152 15.52 -15.03 16.03
N TYR A 153 16.12 -14.52 14.96
CA TYR A 153 17.09 -13.43 15.02
C TYR A 153 16.45 -12.14 14.55
N ILE A 154 16.79 -11.03 15.16
CA ILE A 154 16.29 -9.72 14.81
C ILE A 154 17.44 -8.86 14.29
N ASP A 155 17.21 -8.23 13.14
CA ASP A 155 18.09 -7.20 12.57
C ASP A 155 17.36 -5.87 12.55
N TYR A 156 17.84 -4.91 13.33
CA TYR A 156 17.23 -3.58 13.44
C TYR A 156 17.73 -2.58 12.38
N ASN A 157 18.59 -2.99 11.43
CA ASN A 157 19.06 -2.10 10.38
C ASN A 157 17.93 -1.45 9.59
N ARG A 158 16.82 -2.13 9.42
CA ARG A 158 15.64 -1.63 8.70
C ARG A 158 14.76 -0.68 9.54
N CYS A 159 14.87 -0.69 10.87
CA CYS A 159 14.09 0.21 11.74
C CYS A 159 14.26 1.66 11.30
N GLY A 160 13.14 2.37 11.17
CA GLY A 160 13.14 3.79 10.78
C GLY A 160 13.36 4.04 9.28
N THR A 161 13.43 3.00 8.44
CA THR A 161 13.43 3.17 6.97
C THR A 161 12.15 3.87 6.55
N PRO A 162 12.23 4.96 5.76
CA PRO A 162 11.05 5.71 5.33
C PRO A 162 10.12 4.87 4.47
N LEU A 163 8.85 4.83 4.86
CA LEU A 163 7.77 4.18 4.12
C LEU A 163 6.69 5.17 3.74
N ILE A 164 5.97 4.84 2.68
CA ILE A 164 4.61 5.31 2.42
C ILE A 164 3.67 4.10 2.34
N GLU A 165 2.48 4.25 2.88
CA GLU A 165 1.37 3.35 2.64
C GLU A 165 0.36 4.01 1.70
N ILE A 166 0.04 3.33 0.60
CA ILE A 166 -0.94 3.75 -0.39
C ILE A 166 -2.20 2.92 -0.17
N VAL A 167 -3.28 3.57 0.21
CA VAL A 167 -4.57 2.92 0.48
C VAL A 167 -5.53 3.26 -0.64
N THR A 168 -6.05 2.24 -1.32
CA THR A 168 -7.04 2.40 -2.39
C THR A 168 -8.46 2.41 -1.85
N LYS A 169 -9.38 3.02 -2.59
CA LYS A 169 -10.81 2.75 -2.44
C LYS A 169 -11.14 1.38 -3.05
N PRO A 170 -12.25 0.75 -2.66
CA PRO A 170 -12.62 -0.58 -3.14
C PRO A 170 -13.20 -0.53 -4.57
N ASP A 171 -12.41 -0.07 -5.53
CA ASP A 171 -12.80 0.09 -6.92
C ASP A 171 -12.41 -1.11 -7.80
N MET A 172 -11.42 -1.90 -7.36
CA MET A 172 -10.99 -3.09 -8.09
C MET A 172 -11.98 -4.23 -7.91
N THR A 173 -12.28 -4.94 -9.00
CA THR A 173 -13.28 -6.01 -9.03
C THR A 173 -12.75 -7.34 -9.55
N SER A 174 -11.47 -7.39 -9.95
CA SER A 174 -10.85 -8.64 -10.38
C SER A 174 -9.41 -8.81 -9.87
N PRO A 175 -8.91 -10.05 -9.77
CA PRO A 175 -7.52 -10.34 -9.45
C PRO A 175 -6.52 -9.74 -10.44
N ASP A 176 -6.88 -9.68 -11.72
CA ASP A 176 -6.05 -9.07 -12.78
C ASP A 176 -5.89 -7.58 -12.58
N GLU A 177 -6.96 -6.89 -12.18
CA GLU A 177 -6.90 -5.47 -11.82
C GLU A 177 -5.96 -5.20 -10.66
N ALA A 178 -6.00 -6.03 -9.60
CA ALA A 178 -5.13 -5.87 -8.44
C ALA A 178 -3.64 -6.02 -8.83
N ALA A 179 -3.31 -7.02 -9.65
CA ALA A 179 -1.95 -7.22 -10.14
C ALA A 179 -1.49 -6.07 -11.05
N LEU A 180 -2.34 -5.63 -12.00
CA LEU A 180 -2.05 -4.53 -12.91
C LEU A 180 -1.92 -3.20 -12.17
N PHE A 181 -2.75 -2.94 -11.16
CA PHE A 181 -2.65 -1.77 -10.31
C PHE A 181 -1.27 -1.71 -9.64
N MET A 182 -0.83 -2.79 -9.01
CA MET A 182 0.48 -2.86 -8.37
C MET A 182 1.63 -2.67 -9.35
N GLN A 183 1.57 -3.25 -10.56
CA GLN A 183 2.55 -3.03 -11.62
C GLN A 183 2.59 -1.56 -12.05
N THR A 184 1.42 -0.96 -12.27
CA THR A 184 1.31 0.43 -12.70
C THR A 184 1.85 1.39 -11.65
N VAL A 185 1.50 1.20 -10.37
CA VAL A 185 2.04 2.00 -9.26
C VAL A 185 3.55 1.84 -9.15
N GLN A 186 4.08 0.61 -9.24
CA GLN A 186 5.53 0.37 -9.25
C GLN A 186 6.22 1.14 -10.36
N GLU A 187 5.70 1.07 -11.59
CA GLU A 187 6.27 1.77 -12.75
C GLU A 187 6.25 3.28 -12.58
N ILE A 188 5.15 3.85 -12.06
CA ILE A 188 5.03 5.29 -11.81
C ILE A 188 6.08 5.72 -10.78
N LEU A 189 6.12 5.05 -9.62
CA LEU A 189 7.01 5.42 -8.52
C LEU A 189 8.51 5.23 -8.88
N ARG A 190 8.83 4.23 -9.69
CA ARG A 190 10.18 4.04 -10.24
C ARG A 190 10.54 5.14 -11.24
N TYR A 191 9.60 5.51 -12.11
CA TYR A 191 9.80 6.57 -13.11
C TYR A 191 10.14 7.91 -12.45
N VAL A 192 9.43 8.28 -11.39
CA VAL A 192 9.71 9.50 -10.62
C VAL A 192 10.79 9.32 -9.55
N LYS A 193 11.50 8.17 -9.55
CA LYS A 193 12.64 7.86 -8.68
C LYS A 193 12.33 7.92 -7.16
N VAL A 194 11.11 7.61 -6.78
CA VAL A 194 10.68 7.57 -5.38
C VAL A 194 11.12 6.29 -4.69
N THR A 195 11.12 5.17 -5.42
CA THR A 195 11.48 3.84 -4.90
C THR A 195 12.29 3.03 -5.91
N LYS A 196 13.00 2.00 -5.44
CA LYS A 196 13.53 0.93 -6.31
C LYS A 196 12.42 -0.01 -6.76
N GLY A 197 11.40 -0.19 -5.93
CA GLY A 197 10.21 -0.98 -6.21
C GLY A 197 10.46 -2.49 -6.32
N ASN A 198 11.54 -3.02 -5.76
CA ASN A 198 11.83 -4.46 -5.78
C ASN A 198 10.99 -5.17 -4.72
N LEU A 199 10.02 -5.98 -5.16
CA LEU A 199 9.17 -6.78 -4.26
C LEU A 199 10.00 -7.82 -3.49
N GLU A 200 10.94 -8.49 -4.17
CA GLU A 200 11.81 -9.50 -3.56
C GLU A 200 12.74 -8.95 -2.46
N GLU A 201 13.17 -7.69 -2.59
CA GLU A 201 13.95 -7.00 -1.55
C GLU A 201 13.06 -6.40 -0.45
N GLY A 202 11.72 -6.51 -0.58
CA GLY A 202 10.75 -5.92 0.34
C GLY A 202 10.67 -4.39 0.25
N ASN A 203 11.19 -3.78 -0.83
CA ASN A 203 11.06 -2.33 -1.05
C ASN A 203 9.60 -1.93 -1.32
N MET A 204 8.80 -2.86 -1.82
CA MET A 204 7.38 -2.71 -2.05
C MET A 204 6.66 -3.95 -1.56
N ARG A 205 5.52 -3.79 -0.89
CA ARG A 205 4.68 -4.87 -0.37
C ARG A 205 3.25 -4.58 -0.72
N CYS A 206 2.45 -5.62 -0.78
CA CYS A 206 1.02 -5.52 -1.01
C CYS A 206 0.28 -6.36 0.03
N ASP A 207 -0.74 -5.76 0.64
CA ASP A 207 -1.77 -6.46 1.38
C ASP A 207 -3.07 -6.31 0.57
N ALA A 208 -3.73 -7.43 0.24
CA ALA A 208 -4.99 -7.41 -0.51
C ALA A 208 -6.17 -7.65 0.43
N ASN A 209 -7.16 -6.75 0.40
CA ASN A 209 -8.42 -6.93 1.11
C ASN A 209 -9.47 -7.39 0.10
N ILE A 210 -10.06 -8.56 0.32
CA ILE A 210 -11.02 -9.19 -0.58
C ILE A 210 -12.26 -9.61 0.19
N ASN A 211 -13.42 -9.27 -0.35
CA ASN A 211 -14.70 -9.85 0.00
C ASN A 211 -15.58 -9.95 -1.24
N LEU A 212 -16.62 -10.74 -1.16
CA LEU A 212 -17.63 -10.86 -2.21
C LEU A 212 -18.92 -10.18 -1.79
N ASN A 213 -19.55 -9.54 -2.77
CA ASN A 213 -20.92 -9.09 -2.71
C ASN A 213 -21.74 -10.06 -3.58
N VAL A 214 -22.54 -10.91 -2.95
CA VAL A 214 -23.34 -11.94 -3.65
C VAL A 214 -24.80 -11.54 -3.65
N TRP A 215 -25.36 -11.37 -4.85
CA TRP A 215 -26.78 -11.14 -5.03
C TRP A 215 -27.50 -12.46 -5.24
N GLU A 216 -28.47 -12.79 -4.38
CA GLU A 216 -29.29 -13.95 -4.49
C GLU A 216 -30.72 -13.62 -4.04
N ASP A 217 -31.70 -13.99 -4.88
CA ASP A 217 -33.14 -13.77 -4.65
C ASP A 217 -33.50 -12.30 -4.25
N GLY A 218 -32.79 -11.35 -4.85
CA GLY A 218 -33.00 -9.92 -4.58
C GLY A 218 -32.38 -9.40 -3.28
N LYS A 219 -31.65 -10.23 -2.56
CA LYS A 219 -30.90 -9.87 -1.34
C LYS A 219 -29.40 -9.82 -1.63
N LEU A 220 -28.72 -8.83 -1.05
CA LEU A 220 -27.28 -8.69 -1.08
C LEU A 220 -26.66 -9.31 0.18
N TYR A 221 -25.71 -10.22 -0.02
CA TYR A 221 -24.91 -10.85 1.02
C TYR A 221 -23.46 -10.36 0.93
N HIS A 222 -22.81 -10.25 2.09
CA HIS A 222 -21.40 -9.89 2.19
C HIS A 222 -20.61 -11.04 2.79
N THR A 223 -19.52 -11.45 2.14
CA THR A 223 -18.56 -12.35 2.76
C THR A 223 -17.60 -11.60 3.69
N PRO A 224 -16.87 -12.29 4.58
CA PRO A 224 -15.83 -11.65 5.38
C PRO A 224 -14.75 -11.00 4.52
N ILE A 225 -14.21 -9.87 4.98
CA ILE A 225 -13.04 -9.29 4.35
C ILE A 225 -11.82 -10.13 4.71
N SER A 226 -11.19 -10.75 3.74
CA SER A 226 -9.90 -11.42 3.89
C SER A 226 -8.77 -10.47 3.58
N GLU A 227 -7.95 -10.15 4.59
CA GLU A 227 -6.71 -9.41 4.43
C GLU A 227 -5.58 -10.39 4.15
N ILE A 228 -5.18 -10.49 2.88
CA ILE A 228 -4.15 -11.43 2.45
C ILE A 228 -2.78 -10.76 2.52
N LYS A 229 -1.87 -11.38 3.27
CA LYS A 229 -0.47 -10.97 3.45
C LYS A 229 0.49 -11.90 2.72
N ASN A 230 1.77 -11.52 2.68
CA ASN A 230 2.86 -12.28 2.05
C ASN A 230 2.75 -12.34 0.52
N LEU A 231 2.26 -11.28 -0.11
CA LEU A 231 2.18 -11.15 -1.56
C LEU A 231 3.49 -10.54 -2.10
N ASN A 232 4.45 -11.41 -2.46
CA ASN A 232 5.82 -11.01 -2.79
C ASN A 232 6.09 -10.87 -4.30
N SER A 233 5.08 -11.09 -5.14
CA SER A 233 5.15 -10.94 -6.60
C SER A 233 3.80 -10.55 -7.17
N PHE A 234 3.76 -9.98 -8.39
CA PHE A 234 2.51 -9.68 -9.08
C PHE A 234 1.70 -10.94 -9.37
N ARG A 235 2.40 -12.05 -9.66
CA ARG A 235 1.76 -13.35 -9.84
C ARG A 235 1.12 -13.82 -8.53
N ALA A 236 1.83 -13.73 -7.40
CA ALA A 236 1.28 -14.09 -6.09
C ALA A 236 0.03 -13.25 -5.75
N ILE A 237 0.00 -11.96 -6.11
CA ILE A 237 -1.19 -11.11 -5.94
C ILE A 237 -2.37 -11.69 -6.73
N LYS A 238 -2.19 -11.95 -8.02
CA LYS A 238 -3.24 -12.51 -8.87
C LYS A 238 -3.71 -13.88 -8.38
N ASP A 239 -2.76 -14.79 -8.14
CA ASP A 239 -3.08 -16.17 -7.77
C ASP A 239 -3.78 -16.24 -6.41
N ALA A 240 -3.31 -15.48 -5.41
CA ALA A 240 -3.92 -15.40 -4.08
C ALA A 240 -5.34 -14.79 -4.13
N CYS A 241 -5.53 -13.72 -4.89
CA CYS A 241 -6.84 -13.10 -5.06
C CYS A 241 -7.82 -14.07 -5.77
N THR A 242 -7.35 -14.77 -6.80
CA THR A 242 -8.17 -15.75 -7.53
C THR A 242 -8.59 -16.89 -6.61
N TYR A 243 -7.65 -17.45 -5.86
CA TYR A 243 -7.96 -18.51 -4.90
C TYR A 243 -8.97 -18.06 -3.84
N GLU A 244 -8.77 -16.87 -3.29
CA GLU A 244 -9.60 -16.35 -2.22
C GLU A 244 -11.03 -16.08 -2.66
N VAL A 245 -11.22 -15.57 -3.87
CA VAL A 245 -12.56 -15.39 -4.48
C VAL A 245 -13.28 -16.74 -4.58
N GLN A 246 -12.60 -17.78 -5.09
CA GLN A 246 -13.18 -19.11 -5.22
C GLN A 246 -13.49 -19.75 -3.87
N ARG A 247 -12.57 -19.58 -2.88
CA ARG A 247 -12.76 -20.09 -1.52
C ARG A 247 -13.99 -19.47 -0.84
N GLN A 248 -14.10 -18.13 -0.89
CA GLN A 248 -15.23 -17.42 -0.30
C GLN A 248 -16.55 -17.74 -0.98
N LEU A 249 -16.56 -17.88 -2.30
CA LEU A 249 -17.77 -18.25 -3.03
C LEU A 249 -18.25 -19.65 -2.62
N LYS A 250 -17.33 -20.61 -2.56
CA LYS A 250 -17.64 -21.98 -2.13
C LYS A 250 -18.20 -22.04 -0.70
N GLU A 251 -17.55 -21.35 0.25
CA GLU A 251 -18.03 -21.27 1.64
C GLU A 251 -19.43 -20.63 1.72
N PHE A 252 -19.65 -19.56 0.94
CA PHE A 252 -20.96 -18.92 0.89
C PHE A 252 -22.04 -19.87 0.34
N GLU A 253 -21.74 -20.65 -0.70
CA GLU A 253 -22.68 -21.63 -1.27
C GLU A 253 -23.02 -22.75 -0.30
N GLU A 254 -22.06 -23.16 0.57
CA GLU A 254 -22.27 -24.21 1.58
C GLU A 254 -23.08 -23.73 2.78
N ASP A 255 -22.74 -22.57 3.34
CA ASP A 255 -23.27 -22.12 4.64
C ASP A 255 -24.25 -20.95 4.55
N ARG A 256 -24.19 -20.15 3.47
CA ARG A 256 -24.97 -18.90 3.26
C ARG A 256 -24.92 -17.96 4.46
N GLN A 257 -23.81 -17.98 5.18
CA GLN A 257 -23.64 -17.16 6.35
C GLN A 257 -23.50 -15.67 5.95
N GLU A 258 -24.31 -14.83 6.60
CA GLU A 258 -24.21 -13.38 6.47
C GLU A 258 -23.23 -12.84 7.51
N PHE A 259 -22.34 -11.97 7.06
CA PHE A 259 -21.37 -11.31 7.92
C PHE A 259 -21.67 -9.82 8.04
N ASN A 260 -21.41 -9.27 9.20
CA ASN A 260 -21.51 -7.82 9.38
C ASN A 260 -20.49 -7.11 8.46
N PRO A 261 -20.87 -6.01 7.80
CA PRO A 261 -19.95 -5.21 7.02
C PRO A 261 -18.70 -4.85 7.85
N GLY A 262 -17.51 -5.14 7.30
CA GLY A 262 -16.25 -4.86 7.98
C GLY A 262 -15.70 -6.00 8.85
N PHE A 263 -16.38 -7.15 8.97
CA PHE A 263 -15.78 -8.32 9.60
C PHE A 263 -14.54 -8.77 8.80
N LYS A 264 -13.39 -8.86 9.48
CA LYS A 264 -12.09 -9.04 8.82
C LYS A 264 -11.32 -10.21 9.40
N VAL A 265 -10.77 -11.03 8.49
CA VAL A 265 -9.88 -12.17 8.80
C VAL A 265 -8.52 -11.91 8.17
N THR A 266 -7.42 -12.12 8.90
CA THR A 266 -6.07 -12.03 8.34
C THR A 266 -5.63 -13.40 7.83
N MET A 267 -5.29 -13.44 6.54
CA MET A 267 -4.84 -14.62 5.81
C MET A 267 -3.38 -14.44 5.38
N GLY A 268 -2.65 -15.53 5.25
CA GLY A 268 -1.32 -15.55 4.63
C GLY A 268 -1.36 -16.35 3.35
N TRP A 269 -0.70 -15.87 2.29
CA TRP A 269 -0.52 -16.66 1.08
C TRP A 269 0.60 -17.69 1.28
N ASP A 270 0.29 -18.97 1.09
CA ASP A 270 1.26 -20.07 1.01
C ASP A 270 1.51 -20.38 -0.48
N GLU A 271 2.56 -19.78 -1.03
CA GLU A 271 2.87 -19.87 -2.47
C GLU A 271 3.20 -21.31 -2.89
N ALA A 272 3.81 -22.11 -1.99
CA ALA A 272 4.16 -23.50 -2.29
C ALA A 272 2.94 -24.40 -2.44
N LYS A 273 1.89 -24.13 -1.67
CA LYS A 273 0.63 -24.88 -1.72
C LYS A 273 -0.41 -24.24 -2.62
N GLY A 274 -0.23 -22.97 -2.99
CA GLY A 274 -1.20 -22.21 -3.78
C GLY A 274 -2.52 -21.95 -3.05
N VAL A 275 -2.48 -21.73 -1.72
CA VAL A 275 -3.66 -21.52 -0.88
C VAL A 275 -3.48 -20.37 0.09
N THR A 276 -4.59 -19.77 0.52
CA THR A 276 -4.61 -18.86 1.66
C THR A 276 -4.76 -19.65 2.97
N VAL A 277 -4.02 -19.25 4.02
CA VAL A 277 -4.06 -19.88 5.34
C VAL A 277 -4.44 -18.85 6.38
N VAL A 278 -5.41 -19.16 7.24
CA VAL A 278 -5.80 -18.28 8.34
C VAL A 278 -4.61 -18.08 9.29
N GLN A 279 -4.16 -16.83 9.41
CA GLN A 279 -3.12 -16.46 10.38
C GLN A 279 -3.72 -15.97 11.68
N ARG A 280 -4.86 -15.25 11.59
CA ARG A 280 -5.54 -14.69 12.75
C ARG A 280 -7.01 -14.41 12.41
N THR A 281 -7.91 -14.91 13.24
CA THR A 281 -9.31 -14.47 13.26
C THR A 281 -9.45 -13.31 14.22
N LYS A 282 -9.91 -12.17 13.74
CA LYS A 282 -10.17 -11.01 14.60
C LYS A 282 -11.57 -11.08 15.15
N ASN A 283 -11.74 -11.74 16.29
CA ASN A 283 -12.92 -11.55 17.13
C ASN A 283 -12.83 -10.28 18.01
N SER A 284 -11.72 -9.54 17.92
CA SER A 284 -11.52 -8.27 18.63
C SER A 284 -10.82 -7.27 17.72
N PHE A 285 -11.34 -6.06 17.63
CA PHE A 285 -10.62 -4.94 17.09
C PHE A 285 -9.29 -4.81 17.82
N VAL A 286 -8.17 -4.86 17.08
CA VAL A 286 -6.88 -4.49 17.66
C VAL A 286 -6.91 -2.98 17.81
N ASP A 287 -7.11 -2.54 19.03
CA ASP A 287 -6.94 -1.13 19.38
C ASP A 287 -5.43 -0.81 19.39
N TYR A 288 -4.97 -0.13 18.34
CA TYR A 288 -3.59 0.32 18.25
C TYR A 288 -3.29 1.55 19.11
N ARG A 289 -4.28 2.08 19.85
CA ARG A 289 -4.12 3.23 20.73
C ARG A 289 -3.34 4.36 20.07
N PHE A 290 -3.84 4.82 18.93
CA PHE A 290 -3.25 5.95 18.25
C PHE A 290 -3.23 7.18 19.16
N VAL A 291 -2.05 7.77 19.32
CA VAL A 291 -1.86 9.05 19.99
C VAL A 291 -0.98 9.94 19.14
N VAL A 292 -1.16 11.26 19.23
CA VAL A 292 -0.29 12.22 18.53
C VAL A 292 1.14 12.02 18.98
N GLU A 293 2.09 11.98 18.03
CA GLU A 293 3.51 11.87 18.32
C GLU A 293 3.99 13.13 19.07
N PRO A 294 4.35 13.03 20.38
CA PRO A 294 4.62 14.20 21.20
C PRO A 294 5.95 14.89 20.87
N ASP A 295 6.89 14.15 20.28
CA ASP A 295 8.24 14.62 20.01
C ASP A 295 8.38 15.26 18.62
N ILE A 296 7.34 15.15 17.78
CA ILE A 296 7.27 15.76 16.44
C ILE A 296 6.06 16.69 16.39
N LYS A 297 6.32 18.00 16.41
CA LYS A 297 5.23 18.97 16.26
C LYS A 297 4.54 18.81 14.90
N PRO A 298 3.20 18.95 14.85
CA PRO A 298 2.50 19.11 13.59
C PRO A 298 3.11 20.27 12.78
N PHE A 299 3.08 20.14 11.45
CA PHE A 299 3.76 21.12 10.59
C PHE A 299 2.97 21.43 9.32
N THR A 300 3.22 22.60 8.79
CA THR A 300 2.70 23.04 7.49
C THR A 300 3.60 22.50 6.38
N VAL A 301 3.00 21.89 5.37
CA VAL A 301 3.69 21.53 4.12
C VAL A 301 3.79 22.79 3.27
N SER A 302 5.00 23.31 3.09
CA SER A 302 5.18 24.58 2.40
C SER A 302 4.91 24.48 0.90
N GLU A 303 4.44 25.58 0.30
CA GLU A 303 4.23 25.66 -1.14
C GLU A 303 5.52 25.40 -1.94
N GLU A 304 6.68 25.82 -1.42
CA GLU A 304 7.98 25.57 -2.04
C GLU A 304 8.30 24.06 -2.07
N LEU A 305 7.93 23.30 -1.03
CA LEU A 305 8.11 21.86 -1.00
C LEU A 305 7.22 21.20 -2.06
N VAL A 306 5.95 21.60 -2.14
CA VAL A 306 5.00 21.07 -3.14
C VAL A 306 5.47 21.41 -4.56
N LYS A 307 5.92 22.63 -4.80
CA LYS A 307 6.48 23.06 -6.08
C LYS A 307 7.74 22.27 -6.47
N SER A 308 8.67 22.09 -5.53
CA SER A 308 9.87 21.25 -5.74
C SER A 308 9.49 19.80 -6.05
N ALA A 309 8.48 19.25 -5.36
CA ALA A 309 7.97 17.91 -5.65
C ALA A 309 7.35 17.82 -7.05
N ALA A 310 6.55 18.81 -7.46
CA ALA A 310 5.94 18.85 -8.78
C ALA A 310 6.99 18.93 -9.91
N GLU A 311 8.06 19.71 -9.72
CA GLU A 311 9.19 19.78 -10.64
C GLU A 311 9.89 18.40 -10.80
N LYS A 312 10.00 17.61 -9.71
CA LYS A 312 10.57 16.27 -9.75
C LYS A 312 9.68 15.25 -10.45
N VAL A 313 8.35 15.38 -10.33
CA VAL A 313 7.42 14.56 -11.11
C VAL A 313 7.56 14.81 -12.60
N GLY A 314 7.75 16.07 -13.01
CA GLY A 314 7.90 16.48 -14.38
C GLY A 314 6.74 16.05 -15.28
N GLU A 315 7.04 15.70 -16.54
CA GLU A 315 6.05 15.16 -17.46
C GLU A 315 5.70 13.70 -17.06
N GLN A 316 4.45 13.46 -16.65
CA GLN A 316 4.00 12.12 -16.29
C GLN A 316 4.17 11.12 -17.44
N LYS A 317 4.52 9.87 -17.12
CA LYS A 317 4.77 8.78 -18.09
C LYS A 317 3.63 8.65 -19.13
N LYS A 318 2.37 8.73 -18.71
CA LYS A 318 1.20 8.66 -19.59
C LYS A 318 1.19 9.83 -20.60
N LYS A 319 1.37 11.07 -20.11
CA LYS A 319 1.41 12.27 -20.98
C LYS A 319 2.58 12.21 -21.99
N LYS A 320 3.74 11.78 -21.53
CA LYS A 320 4.91 11.60 -22.37
C LYS A 320 4.68 10.54 -23.45
N ARG A 321 4.05 9.41 -23.10
CA ARG A 321 3.71 8.38 -24.09
C ARG A 321 2.71 8.89 -25.13
N THR A 322 1.64 9.56 -24.69
CA THR A 322 0.67 10.18 -25.61
C THR A 322 1.33 11.20 -26.53
N ARG A 323 2.17 12.08 -25.98
CA ARG A 323 2.93 13.06 -26.79
C ARG A 323 3.83 12.38 -27.82
N PHE A 324 4.55 11.32 -27.46
CA PHE A 324 5.38 10.60 -28.42
C PHE A 324 4.57 9.89 -29.50
N GLN A 325 3.37 9.37 -29.16
CA GLN A 325 2.46 8.82 -30.17
C GLN A 325 1.97 9.88 -31.15
N GLU A 326 1.61 11.06 -30.64
CA GLU A 326 1.10 12.17 -31.45
C GLU A 326 2.23 12.84 -32.29
N GLU A 327 3.38 13.10 -31.69
CA GLU A 327 4.49 13.82 -32.35
C GLU A 327 5.31 12.94 -33.29
N PHE A 328 5.47 11.65 -32.98
CA PHE A 328 6.40 10.76 -33.70
C PHE A 328 5.70 9.54 -34.31
N GLY A 329 4.37 9.40 -34.21
CA GLY A 329 3.63 8.27 -34.75
C GLY A 329 4.04 6.91 -34.14
N LEU A 330 4.58 6.88 -32.90
CA LEU A 330 5.01 5.67 -32.24
C LEU A 330 3.78 4.93 -31.66
N THR A 331 3.73 3.61 -31.86
CA THR A 331 2.66 2.73 -31.36
C THR A 331 2.99 2.14 -29.99
#